data_7b2a7cfa4faee5c6cac306712d025cec
#
_entry.id   7b2a7cfa4faee5c6cac306712d025cec
#
_cell.length_a   1.000
_cell.length_b   1.000
_cell.length_c   1.000
_cell.angle_alpha   90.00
_cell.angle_beta   90.00
_cell.angle_gamma   90.00
#
_symmetry.space_group_name_H-M   'P 1'
#
loop_
_entity.id
_entity.type
_entity.pdbx_description
1 polymer ?
#
loop_
_entity_poly.entity_id
_entity_poly.type
_entity_poly.pdbx_seq_one_letter_code
_entity_poly.pdbx_strand_id
1 'polypeptide(L)'
;MNRRFDFGRLAVALALIILLIFGIDFIRRSLIQLFHKQPEIQLEGGSSVSDTVDSVHEPVGTGAATTPASTEDTSSAAGYDTERFTTVSKPYTEVGAGPLILVNQEHPYTGSGSELASFSGTKNDSFRLKNFGLMVHSDLLTPLNDMFAAFSQATGLKNVMLYSTHENYAGGMYDTTIPERQTGYCVDLSLLQDDGIGRFTGADKYSWIVSNCTQYGFVQRYPGDKKNATGLEENTWHYLYVCTPHAALMKQNNLCLEEYLEWIRDYTPSGNQAAITVNGTYYEVYYVPAVQGNTTEVPVPKNDAYTISGDNIGGFIVTVQATIGGSGT
;
A
#
# COMPACT_ATOMS: atom_id res chain seq x y z
N MET A 1 -45.81 25.18 -34.21
CA MET A 1 -44.48 25.62 -34.63
C MET A 1 -43.56 24.40 -34.64
N ASN A 2 -43.46 23.67 -35.77
CA ASN A 2 -42.68 22.43 -35.92
C ASN A 2 -41.23 22.78 -36.18
N ARG A 3 -40.33 22.57 -35.19
CA ARG A 3 -38.88 22.60 -35.42
C ARG A 3 -38.48 21.30 -36.14
N ARG A 4 -38.18 21.40 -37.43
CA ARG A 4 -37.54 20.27 -38.15
C ARG A 4 -36.15 20.07 -37.58
N PHE A 5 -35.87 18.87 -37.04
CA PHE A 5 -34.56 18.45 -36.59
C PHE A 5 -33.63 18.37 -37.82
N ASP A 6 -32.54 19.13 -37.79
CA ASP A 6 -31.58 19.20 -38.88
C ASP A 6 -30.52 18.08 -38.70
N PHE A 7 -30.83 16.89 -39.23
CA PHE A 7 -29.95 15.72 -39.18
C PHE A 7 -28.60 15.97 -39.82
N GLY A 8 -28.47 16.89 -40.76
CA GLY A 8 -27.21 17.22 -41.43
C GLY A 8 -26.22 17.89 -40.46
N ARG A 9 -26.69 18.80 -39.62
CA ARG A 9 -25.84 19.47 -38.62
C ARG A 9 -25.39 18.51 -37.50
N LEU A 10 -26.23 17.56 -37.11
CA LEU A 10 -25.93 16.56 -36.13
C LEU A 10 -24.85 15.59 -36.67
N ALA A 11 -24.95 15.15 -37.91
CA ALA A 11 -23.98 14.27 -38.54
C ALA A 11 -22.59 14.94 -38.67
N VAL A 12 -22.54 16.23 -39.02
CA VAL A 12 -21.28 17.00 -39.11
C VAL A 12 -20.65 17.16 -37.74
N ALA A 13 -21.43 17.45 -36.68
CA ALA A 13 -20.93 17.55 -35.32
C ALA A 13 -20.33 16.21 -34.81
N LEU A 14 -21.01 15.11 -35.08
CA LEU A 14 -20.53 13.76 -34.75
C LEU A 14 -19.21 13.41 -35.46
N ALA A 15 -19.12 13.73 -36.76
CA ALA A 15 -17.89 13.50 -37.54
C ALA A 15 -16.72 14.33 -37.00
N LEU A 16 -16.93 15.57 -36.57
CA LEU A 16 -15.88 16.42 -35.97
C LEU A 16 -15.43 15.87 -34.61
N ILE A 17 -16.33 15.36 -33.80
CA ILE A 17 -15.99 14.73 -32.51
C ILE A 17 -15.13 13.48 -32.74
N ILE A 18 -15.49 12.63 -33.70
CA ILE A 18 -14.72 11.43 -34.06
C ILE A 18 -13.30 11.81 -34.53
N LEU A 19 -13.17 12.80 -35.41
CA LEU A 19 -11.88 13.31 -35.86
C LEU A 19 -11.02 13.87 -34.73
N LEU A 20 -11.64 14.52 -33.75
CA LEU A 20 -10.94 15.06 -32.57
C LEU A 20 -10.41 13.93 -31.69
N ILE A 21 -11.19 12.87 -31.48
CA ILE A 21 -10.78 11.69 -30.69
C ILE A 21 -9.62 10.96 -31.39
N PHE A 22 -9.70 10.72 -32.70
CA PHE A 22 -8.62 10.09 -33.45
C PHE A 22 -7.36 10.96 -33.52
N GLY A 23 -7.51 12.30 -33.60
CA GLY A 23 -6.39 13.24 -33.59
C GLY A 23 -5.63 13.21 -32.25
N ILE A 24 -6.33 13.16 -31.15
CA ILE A 24 -5.74 13.07 -29.80
C ILE A 24 -4.99 11.74 -29.60
N ASP A 25 -5.57 10.63 -30.09
CA ASP A 25 -4.94 9.30 -29.95
C ASP A 25 -3.69 9.19 -30.83
N PHE A 26 -3.70 9.81 -32.02
CA PHE A 26 -2.51 9.88 -32.90
C PHE A 26 -1.37 10.72 -32.30
N ILE A 27 -1.67 11.87 -31.68
CA ILE A 27 -0.68 12.71 -31.01
C ILE A 27 -0.09 11.98 -29.80
N ARG A 28 -0.93 11.29 -29.03
CA ARG A 28 -0.49 10.51 -27.86
C ARG A 28 0.48 9.38 -28.27
N ARG A 29 0.20 8.65 -29.33
CA ARG A 29 1.08 7.58 -29.86
C ARG A 29 2.39 8.13 -30.41
N SER A 30 2.37 9.29 -31.06
CA SER A 30 3.57 9.95 -31.57
C SER A 30 4.48 10.47 -30.47
N LEU A 31 3.93 10.98 -29.39
CA LEU A 31 4.68 11.42 -28.19
C LEU A 31 5.33 10.23 -27.49
N ILE A 32 4.65 9.11 -27.35
CA ILE A 32 5.21 7.90 -26.74
C ILE A 32 6.43 7.39 -27.52
N GLN A 33 6.42 7.46 -28.86
CA GLN A 33 7.58 7.06 -29.68
C GLN A 33 8.78 8.00 -29.57
N LEU A 34 8.56 9.29 -29.29
CA LEU A 34 9.64 10.27 -29.10
C LEU A 34 10.39 10.07 -27.77
N PHE A 35 9.71 9.58 -26.73
CA PHE A 35 10.31 9.33 -25.42
C PHE A 35 10.97 7.96 -25.26
N HIS A 36 10.81 7.02 -26.22
CA HIS A 36 11.41 5.68 -26.16
C HIS A 36 12.76 5.55 -26.89
N LYS A 37 13.35 6.67 -27.33
CA LYS A 37 14.69 6.66 -27.92
C LYS A 37 15.73 6.93 -26.84
N GLN A 38 16.10 5.90 -26.08
CA GLN A 38 17.29 5.92 -25.24
C GLN A 38 18.54 5.83 -26.12
N PRO A 39 19.59 6.64 -25.88
CA PRO A 39 20.88 6.44 -26.53
C PRO A 39 21.57 5.21 -25.95
N GLU A 40 21.89 4.28 -26.81
CA GLU A 40 22.75 3.12 -26.54
C GLU A 40 24.17 3.62 -26.24
N ILE A 41 24.63 3.45 -25.00
CA ILE A 41 26.02 3.74 -24.62
C ILE A 41 26.82 2.50 -24.97
N GLN A 42 27.59 2.56 -26.05
CA GLN A 42 28.63 1.59 -26.37
C GLN A 42 29.82 1.81 -25.43
N LEU A 43 30.12 0.80 -24.62
CA LEU A 43 31.40 0.71 -23.91
C LEU A 43 32.40 0.05 -24.85
N GLU A 44 33.30 0.86 -25.39
CA GLU A 44 34.48 0.37 -26.10
C GLU A 44 35.48 -0.25 -25.11
N GLY A 45 36.06 -1.35 -25.56
CA GLY A 45 36.96 -2.21 -24.82
C GLY A 45 38.34 -1.59 -24.52
N GLY A 46 38.95 -2.11 -23.48
CA GLY A 46 40.34 -1.85 -23.07
C GLY A 46 40.98 -3.11 -22.51
N SER A 47 41.62 -3.79 -23.39
CA SER A 47 42.94 -4.46 -23.34
C SER A 47 43.38 -5.22 -22.07
N SER A 48 43.70 -6.46 -22.33
CA SER A 48 44.43 -7.47 -21.59
C SER A 48 45.81 -7.02 -21.11
N VAL A 49 46.18 -7.43 -19.87
CA VAL A 49 47.57 -7.76 -19.52
C VAL A 49 47.54 -9.07 -18.72
N SER A 50 48.21 -10.06 -19.29
CA SER A 50 48.61 -11.31 -18.68
C SER A 50 49.86 -11.08 -17.78
N ASP A 51 49.90 -11.71 -16.61
CA ASP A 51 51.15 -12.19 -16.09
C ASP A 51 50.97 -13.47 -15.28
N THR A 52 51.63 -14.49 -15.74
CA THR A 52 51.91 -15.82 -15.17
C THR A 52 52.87 -15.71 -14.05
N VAL A 53 52.71 -16.46 -12.95
CA VAL A 53 53.83 -17.19 -12.26
C VAL A 53 53.30 -18.43 -11.55
N ASP A 54 53.96 -19.48 -11.83
CA ASP A 54 54.06 -20.86 -11.46
C ASP A 54 54.23 -21.16 -9.95
N SER A 55 53.76 -22.27 -9.48
CA SER A 55 54.39 -23.50 -9.03
C SER A 55 53.72 -24.16 -7.79
N VAL A 56 53.19 -25.35 -8.06
CA VAL A 56 53.56 -26.68 -7.52
C VAL A 56 53.55 -26.87 -5.98
N HIS A 57 52.63 -27.72 -5.51
CA HIS A 57 52.90 -28.99 -4.79
C HIS A 57 51.61 -29.72 -4.41
N GLU A 58 51.40 -30.91 -4.98
CA GLU A 58 50.64 -32.00 -4.34
C GLU A 58 51.60 -32.84 -3.44
N PRO A 59 51.08 -33.63 -2.49
CA PRO A 59 50.66 -34.98 -2.86
C PRO A 59 49.48 -35.59 -2.06
N VAL A 60 48.69 -36.36 -2.81
CA VAL A 60 48.15 -37.71 -2.59
C VAL A 60 47.85 -38.18 -1.15
N GLY A 61 46.57 -38.54 -0.94
CA GLY A 61 46.11 -39.41 0.14
C GLY A 61 44.74 -40.02 -0.19
N THR A 62 44.77 -41.26 -0.63
CA THR A 62 43.66 -42.18 -0.92
C THR A 62 42.77 -42.47 0.27
N GLY A 63 41.46 -42.48 0.08
CA GLY A 63 40.50 -43.03 1.04
C GLY A 63 39.08 -43.07 0.45
N ALA A 64 38.71 -44.20 -0.11
CA ALA A 64 37.33 -44.49 -0.52
C ALA A 64 36.44 -44.66 0.71
N ALA A 65 35.20 -44.18 0.64
CA ALA A 65 33.97 -44.96 0.90
C ALA A 65 32.73 -44.11 1.12
N THR A 66 31.72 -44.47 0.40
CA THR A 66 30.28 -44.52 0.75
C THR A 66 29.53 -43.20 0.99
N THR A 67 28.74 -42.86 -0.04
CA THR A 67 27.51 -42.14 0.04
C THR A 67 26.55 -42.78 1.05
N PRO A 68 25.84 -41.98 1.82
CA PRO A 68 24.40 -42.02 1.71
C PRO A 68 23.85 -40.66 1.35
N ALA A 69 22.96 -40.67 0.38
CA ALA A 69 22.04 -39.60 0.12
C ALA A 69 21.18 -39.37 1.37
N SER A 70 21.47 -38.31 2.08
CA SER A 70 20.51 -37.68 2.99
C SER A 70 19.96 -36.49 2.25
N THR A 71 18.75 -36.62 1.75
CA THR A 71 17.82 -35.53 1.55
C THR A 71 17.81 -34.76 2.87
N GLU A 72 18.64 -33.73 2.98
CA GLU A 72 18.43 -32.70 3.98
C GLU A 72 17.17 -31.94 3.57
N ASP A 73 16.09 -32.40 4.16
CA ASP A 73 14.87 -31.67 4.40
C ASP A 73 15.28 -30.45 5.25
N THR A 74 15.63 -29.34 4.61
CA THR A 74 15.77 -28.05 5.28
C THR A 74 14.38 -27.50 5.59
N SER A 75 13.57 -28.28 6.29
CA SER A 75 12.53 -27.82 7.14
C SER A 75 13.23 -27.05 8.27
N SER A 76 13.38 -25.74 8.10
CA SER A 76 13.66 -24.84 9.20
C SER A 76 12.64 -25.19 10.29
N ALA A 77 13.10 -25.78 11.39
CA ALA A 77 12.35 -25.95 12.60
C ALA A 77 12.08 -24.54 13.17
N ALA A 78 11.13 -23.85 12.59
CA ALA A 78 10.60 -22.61 13.14
C ALA A 78 9.95 -23.00 14.48
N GLY A 79 10.54 -22.52 15.59
CA GLY A 79 10.12 -22.88 16.93
C GLY A 79 8.79 -22.25 17.37
N TYR A 80 7.79 -22.16 16.47
CA TYR A 80 6.43 -21.73 16.83
C TYR A 80 5.57 -22.89 17.28
N ASP A 81 4.55 -22.60 18.09
CA ASP A 81 3.59 -23.56 18.63
C ASP A 81 2.75 -24.19 17.50
N THR A 82 3.08 -25.42 17.13
CA THR A 82 2.38 -26.18 16.09
C THR A 82 0.95 -26.60 16.49
N GLU A 83 0.59 -26.52 17.76
CA GLU A 83 -0.81 -26.74 18.17
C GLU A 83 -1.68 -25.55 17.82
N ARG A 84 -1.15 -24.34 17.92
CA ARG A 84 -1.84 -23.08 17.60
C ARG A 84 -1.77 -22.72 16.12
N PHE A 85 -0.64 -22.96 15.46
CA PHE A 85 -0.35 -22.49 14.12
C PHE A 85 -0.33 -23.62 13.07
N THR A 86 -0.68 -23.27 11.86
CA THR A 86 -0.38 -23.97 10.60
C THR A 86 0.39 -23.01 9.68
N THR A 87 0.74 -23.43 8.46
CA THR A 87 1.40 -22.54 7.50
C THR A 87 0.55 -22.29 6.26
N VAL A 88 0.77 -21.15 5.64
CA VAL A 88 0.25 -20.78 4.33
C VAL A 88 1.43 -20.34 3.45
N SER A 89 1.52 -20.94 2.27
CA SER A 89 2.56 -20.63 1.30
C SER A 89 2.31 -19.27 0.64
N LYS A 90 3.26 -18.35 0.76
CA LYS A 90 3.22 -17.01 0.15
C LYS A 90 4.40 -16.81 -0.79
N PRO A 91 4.18 -16.60 -2.10
CA PRO A 91 5.26 -16.30 -3.03
C PRO A 91 5.87 -14.91 -2.71
N TYR A 92 7.17 -14.75 -2.99
CA TYR A 92 7.88 -13.49 -2.74
C TYR A 92 7.24 -12.28 -3.44
N THR A 93 6.56 -12.47 -4.56
CA THR A 93 5.84 -11.41 -5.27
C THR A 93 4.71 -10.77 -4.46
N GLU A 94 4.20 -11.45 -3.44
CA GLU A 94 3.17 -10.92 -2.55
C GLU A 94 3.73 -10.02 -1.42
N VAL A 95 5.06 -9.90 -1.30
CA VAL A 95 5.68 -8.91 -0.39
C VAL A 95 5.27 -7.48 -0.74
N GLY A 96 4.99 -7.19 -2.01
CA GLY A 96 4.49 -5.91 -2.49
C GLY A 96 2.96 -5.77 -2.47
N ALA A 97 2.22 -6.60 -1.71
CA ALA A 97 0.75 -6.58 -1.69
C ALA A 97 0.19 -6.34 -0.28
N GLY A 98 -0.91 -5.57 -0.21
CA GLY A 98 -1.63 -5.28 1.03
C GLY A 98 -1.49 -3.85 1.53
N PRO A 99 -2.18 -3.50 2.63
CA PRO A 99 -2.27 -2.11 3.12
C PRO A 99 -1.04 -1.60 3.88
N LEU A 100 -0.08 -2.48 4.22
CA LEU A 100 1.13 -2.13 5.00
C LEU A 100 2.38 -1.99 4.13
N ILE A 101 2.24 -1.98 2.82
CA ILE A 101 3.40 -1.84 1.93
C ILE A 101 3.99 -0.43 1.99
N LEU A 102 5.29 -0.33 2.18
CA LEU A 102 6.03 0.92 2.04
C LEU A 102 6.23 1.21 0.55
N VAL A 103 5.73 2.35 0.08
CA VAL A 103 5.92 2.79 -1.31
C VAL A 103 6.57 4.16 -1.33
N ASN A 104 7.79 4.22 -1.82
CA ASN A 104 8.58 5.43 -1.98
C ASN A 104 9.58 5.27 -3.15
N GLN A 105 10.59 6.11 -3.26
CA GLN A 105 11.60 6.01 -4.33
C GLN A 105 12.48 4.76 -4.20
N GLU A 106 12.75 4.30 -2.99
CA GLU A 106 13.57 3.11 -2.72
C GLU A 106 12.76 1.81 -2.84
N HIS A 107 11.46 1.89 -2.57
CA HIS A 107 10.51 0.79 -2.61
C HIS A 107 9.37 1.12 -3.58
N PRO A 108 9.59 1.04 -4.91
CA PRO A 108 8.55 1.35 -5.89
C PRO A 108 7.40 0.33 -5.83
N TYR A 109 6.18 0.81 -6.12
CA TYR A 109 5.02 -0.06 -6.20
C TYR A 109 5.06 -0.91 -7.47
N THR A 110 4.95 -2.23 -7.30
CA THR A 110 4.96 -3.21 -8.38
C THR A 110 3.64 -3.95 -8.57
N GLY A 111 2.66 -3.66 -7.73
CA GLY A 111 1.34 -4.29 -7.78
C GLY A 111 0.46 -3.79 -8.94
N SER A 112 -0.61 -4.51 -9.24
CA SER A 112 -1.50 -4.25 -10.38
C SER A 112 -2.69 -3.33 -10.06
N GLY A 113 -2.93 -2.94 -8.83
CA GLY A 113 -4.10 -2.16 -8.41
C GLY A 113 -5.45 -2.83 -8.71
N SER A 114 -5.49 -4.17 -8.75
CA SER A 114 -6.61 -4.96 -9.24
C SER A 114 -7.88 -4.94 -8.39
N GLU A 115 -7.81 -4.44 -7.17
CA GLU A 115 -8.95 -4.42 -6.22
C GLU A 115 -9.55 -3.02 -6.03
N LEU A 116 -9.40 -2.18 -7.04
CA LEU A 116 -9.94 -0.82 -7.01
C LEU A 116 -11.46 -0.82 -7.18
N ALA A 117 -12.13 -0.01 -6.37
CA ALA A 117 -13.57 0.18 -6.41
C ALA A 117 -13.93 1.67 -6.43
N SER A 118 -15.05 1.98 -7.07
CA SER A 118 -15.63 3.31 -7.07
C SER A 118 -16.56 3.50 -5.87
N PHE A 119 -16.87 4.76 -5.57
CA PHE A 119 -17.85 5.11 -4.53
C PHE A 119 -19.32 4.99 -4.98
N SER A 120 -19.57 4.53 -6.20
CA SER A 120 -20.93 4.44 -6.76
C SER A 120 -21.78 3.45 -5.97
N GLY A 121 -22.90 3.92 -5.44
CA GLY A 121 -23.84 3.09 -4.66
C GLY A 121 -23.42 2.76 -3.23
N THR A 122 -22.18 3.10 -2.82
CA THR A 122 -21.67 2.80 -1.48
C THR A 122 -21.44 4.03 -0.62
N LYS A 123 -21.24 5.21 -1.24
CA LYS A 123 -21.00 6.47 -0.54
C LYS A 123 -22.23 6.97 0.20
N ASN A 124 -22.08 7.29 1.49
CA ASN A 124 -23.09 7.99 2.27
C ASN A 124 -23.00 9.53 2.09
N ASP A 125 -23.92 10.28 2.72
CA ASP A 125 -24.03 11.75 2.55
C ASP A 125 -23.13 12.57 3.49
N SER A 126 -22.26 11.94 4.26
CA SER A 126 -21.43 12.59 5.28
C SER A 126 -20.19 13.31 4.72
N PHE A 127 -19.82 13.06 3.48
CA PHE A 127 -18.66 13.66 2.80
C PHE A 127 -18.93 13.92 1.33
N ARG A 128 -17.98 14.55 0.62
CA ARG A 128 -18.06 14.90 -0.79
C ARG A 128 -16.97 14.22 -1.60
N LEU A 129 -17.18 14.10 -2.91
CA LEU A 129 -16.17 13.66 -3.87
C LEU A 129 -15.88 14.83 -4.82
N LYS A 130 -14.63 15.07 -5.17
CA LYS A 130 -14.24 16.03 -6.21
C LYS A 130 -14.82 15.66 -7.57
N ASN A 131 -14.84 14.37 -7.88
CA ASN A 131 -15.47 13.81 -9.07
C ASN A 131 -15.89 12.35 -8.80
N PHE A 132 -16.74 11.80 -9.66
CA PHE A 132 -17.26 10.44 -9.52
C PHE A 132 -16.31 9.36 -10.05
N GLY A 133 -15.20 9.74 -10.66
CA GLY A 133 -14.17 8.82 -11.17
C GLY A 133 -13.12 8.43 -10.13
N LEU A 134 -13.22 8.95 -8.90
CA LEU A 134 -12.29 8.57 -7.83
C LEU A 134 -12.42 7.08 -7.49
N MET A 135 -11.28 6.40 -7.42
CA MET A 135 -11.18 4.99 -7.10
C MET A 135 -10.29 4.81 -5.86
N VAL A 136 -10.64 3.87 -5.01
CA VAL A 136 -9.82 3.43 -3.87
C VAL A 136 -9.76 1.92 -3.86
N HIS A 137 -8.84 1.33 -3.09
CA HIS A 137 -8.93 -0.10 -2.79
C HIS A 137 -10.27 -0.40 -2.12
N SER A 138 -10.91 -1.53 -2.47
CA SER A 138 -12.26 -1.88 -1.99
C SER A 138 -12.38 -1.86 -0.47
N ASP A 139 -11.33 -2.23 0.24
CA ASP A 139 -11.27 -2.26 1.71
C ASP A 139 -11.48 -0.89 2.37
N LEU A 140 -11.26 0.21 1.63
CA LEU A 140 -11.42 1.57 2.18
C LEU A 140 -12.87 2.05 2.18
N LEU A 141 -13.74 1.45 1.37
CA LEU A 141 -15.11 1.98 1.18
C LEU A 141 -15.89 2.06 2.50
N THR A 142 -15.91 0.98 3.28
CA THR A 142 -16.60 0.95 4.57
C THR A 142 -15.92 1.85 5.61
N PRO A 143 -14.61 1.74 5.88
CA PRO A 143 -13.93 2.60 6.85
C PRO A 143 -14.05 4.11 6.57
N LEU A 144 -14.01 4.52 5.28
CA LEU A 144 -14.20 5.92 4.91
C LEU A 144 -15.63 6.41 5.21
N ASN A 145 -16.64 5.62 4.84
CA ASN A 145 -18.03 5.94 5.14
C ASN A 145 -18.27 6.06 6.65
N ASP A 146 -17.74 5.13 7.43
CA ASP A 146 -17.91 5.11 8.89
C ASP A 146 -17.18 6.28 9.56
N MET A 147 -15.95 6.58 9.16
CA MET A 147 -15.18 7.72 9.67
C MET A 147 -15.89 9.05 9.40
N PHE A 148 -16.35 9.28 8.19
CA PHE A 148 -17.02 10.53 7.86
C PHE A 148 -18.44 10.63 8.43
N ALA A 149 -19.14 9.51 8.59
CA ALA A 149 -20.43 9.49 9.29
C ALA A 149 -20.25 9.90 10.76
N ALA A 150 -19.27 9.33 11.43
CA ALA A 150 -18.95 9.68 12.82
C ALA A 150 -18.45 11.13 12.97
N PHE A 151 -17.61 11.60 12.03
CA PHE A 151 -17.21 13.01 11.96
C PHE A 151 -18.41 13.93 11.82
N SER A 152 -19.31 13.62 10.88
CA SER A 152 -20.54 14.42 10.67
C SER A 152 -21.44 14.42 11.89
N GLN A 153 -21.59 13.30 12.56
CA GLN A 153 -22.36 13.19 13.80
C GLN A 153 -21.76 14.03 14.91
N ALA A 154 -20.44 14.00 15.08
CA ALA A 154 -19.74 14.73 16.14
C ALA A 154 -19.68 16.25 15.91
N THR A 155 -19.58 16.70 14.67
CA THR A 155 -19.29 18.11 14.32
C THR A 155 -20.44 18.86 13.67
N GLY A 156 -21.41 18.13 13.09
CA GLY A 156 -22.46 18.67 12.23
C GLY A 156 -22.00 19.01 10.80
N LEU A 157 -20.72 18.78 10.47
CA LEU A 157 -20.14 19.13 9.17
C LEU A 157 -20.22 17.96 8.18
N LYS A 158 -20.42 18.28 6.89
CA LYS A 158 -20.47 17.32 5.77
C LYS A 158 -19.67 17.82 4.54
N ASN A 159 -18.79 18.77 4.75
CA ASN A 159 -18.08 19.47 3.69
C ASN A 159 -16.63 18.97 3.49
N VAL A 160 -16.20 17.93 4.21
CA VAL A 160 -14.95 17.24 3.87
C VAL A 160 -15.14 16.55 2.53
N MET A 161 -14.14 16.67 1.67
CA MET A 161 -14.17 16.15 0.31
C MET A 161 -12.95 15.29 0.03
N LEU A 162 -13.14 14.11 -0.55
CA LEU A 162 -12.05 13.36 -1.17
C LEU A 162 -11.62 14.08 -2.45
N TYR A 163 -10.37 14.56 -2.45
CA TYR A 163 -9.80 15.37 -3.53
C TYR A 163 -9.08 14.53 -4.57
N SER A 164 -8.23 13.61 -4.14
CA SER A 164 -7.58 12.59 -4.97
C SER A 164 -7.45 11.27 -4.20
N THR A 165 -7.22 10.20 -4.94
CA THR A 165 -7.08 8.84 -4.43
C THR A 165 -6.03 8.08 -5.25
N HIS A 166 -6.40 7.01 -5.94
CA HIS A 166 -5.49 6.15 -6.72
C HIS A 166 -4.75 6.84 -7.88
N GLU A 167 -5.15 8.01 -8.34
CA GLU A 167 -4.56 8.62 -9.53
C GLU A 167 -3.19 9.24 -9.27
N ASN A 168 -2.28 9.09 -10.25
CA ASN A 168 -1.08 9.93 -10.40
C ASN A 168 -1.52 11.32 -10.87
N TYR A 169 -1.96 12.15 -9.95
CA TYR A 169 -2.43 13.48 -10.26
C TYR A 169 -1.25 14.46 -10.30
N ALA A 170 -0.79 14.76 -11.50
CA ALA A 170 0.12 15.90 -11.72
C ALA A 170 -0.75 17.17 -11.87
N GLY A 171 -0.63 18.05 -10.90
CA GLY A 171 -1.30 19.36 -10.91
C GLY A 171 -2.56 19.45 -10.06
N GLY A 172 -2.79 20.60 -9.47
CA GLY A 172 -3.93 20.95 -8.63
C GLY A 172 -3.52 21.46 -7.25
N MET A 173 -4.47 21.45 -6.28
CA MET A 173 -4.24 22.01 -4.95
C MET A 173 -3.09 21.30 -4.20
N TYR A 174 -2.89 20.01 -4.46
CA TYR A 174 -1.87 19.15 -3.85
C TYR A 174 -0.92 18.63 -4.93
N ASP A 175 -0.11 19.55 -5.44
CA ASP A 175 0.85 19.30 -6.51
C ASP A 175 2.10 18.57 -5.97
N THR A 176 1.89 17.37 -5.45
CA THR A 176 2.97 16.50 -4.95
C THR A 176 2.78 15.11 -5.53
N THR A 177 3.81 14.63 -6.20
CA THR A 177 3.85 13.22 -6.62
C THR A 177 4.05 12.35 -5.40
N ILE A 178 3.02 11.61 -5.04
CA ILE A 178 3.04 10.65 -3.92
C ILE A 178 2.87 9.26 -4.53
N PRO A 179 3.97 8.47 -4.63
CA PRO A 179 3.94 7.16 -5.31
C PRO A 179 2.94 6.18 -4.73
N GLU A 180 2.69 6.23 -3.43
CA GLU A 180 1.78 5.32 -2.74
C GLU A 180 0.30 5.48 -3.13
N ARG A 181 -0.09 6.58 -3.80
CA ARG A 181 -1.45 6.69 -4.38
C ARG A 181 -1.76 5.56 -5.36
N GLN A 182 -0.74 5.02 -6.03
CA GLN A 182 -0.91 3.90 -6.97
C GLN A 182 -1.45 2.63 -6.32
N THR A 183 -1.32 2.50 -5.00
CA THR A 183 -1.84 1.35 -4.25
C THR A 183 -3.35 1.37 -4.09
N GLY A 184 -3.98 2.55 -4.17
CA GLY A 184 -5.39 2.74 -3.83
C GLY A 184 -5.67 2.82 -2.32
N TYR A 185 -4.67 2.66 -1.46
CA TYR A 185 -4.84 2.72 0.00
C TYR A 185 -4.74 4.14 0.57
N CYS A 186 -4.57 5.17 -0.27
CA CYS A 186 -4.46 6.57 0.16
C CYS A 186 -5.66 7.40 -0.25
N VAL A 187 -5.92 8.44 0.53
CA VAL A 187 -6.90 9.48 0.21
C VAL A 187 -6.36 10.87 0.56
N ASP A 188 -6.61 11.83 -0.33
CA ASP A 188 -6.33 13.23 -0.08
C ASP A 188 -7.62 13.97 0.29
N LEU A 189 -7.59 14.68 1.40
CA LEU A 189 -8.73 15.44 1.91
C LEU A 189 -8.65 16.90 1.51
N SER A 190 -9.80 17.50 1.22
CA SER A 190 -10.00 18.93 1.04
C SER A 190 -11.33 19.35 1.65
N LEU A 191 -11.67 20.62 1.57
CA LEU A 191 -12.91 21.18 2.10
C LEU A 191 -13.71 21.81 0.98
N LEU A 192 -15.00 21.47 0.89
CA LEU A 192 -15.94 22.22 0.07
C LEU A 192 -16.40 23.45 0.88
N GLN A 193 -16.11 24.65 0.37
CA GLN A 193 -16.43 25.94 0.97
C GLN A 193 -17.35 26.71 0.01
N ASP A 194 -17.97 27.79 0.50
CA ASP A 194 -18.90 28.60 -0.30
C ASP A 194 -18.21 29.29 -1.50
N ASP A 195 -16.91 29.58 -1.35
CA ASP A 195 -16.08 30.23 -2.34
C ASP A 195 -15.24 29.24 -3.18
N GLY A 196 -15.40 27.93 -2.98
CA GLY A 196 -14.72 26.91 -3.75
C GLY A 196 -14.13 25.76 -2.93
N ILE A 197 -12.99 25.23 -3.37
CA ILE A 197 -12.29 24.12 -2.72
C ILE A 197 -11.14 24.66 -1.87
N GLY A 198 -11.24 24.49 -0.56
CA GLY A 198 -10.22 24.85 0.42
C GLY A 198 -9.30 23.68 0.80
N ARG A 199 -8.11 24.01 1.32
CA ARG A 199 -7.18 23.01 1.86
C ARG A 199 -7.70 22.43 3.16
N PHE A 200 -7.51 21.11 3.35
CA PHE A 200 -7.69 20.47 4.63
C PHE A 200 -6.43 20.67 5.47
N THR A 201 -6.57 21.30 6.64
CA THR A 201 -5.46 21.57 7.57
C THR A 201 -5.54 20.76 8.85
N GLY A 202 -6.65 20.05 9.07
CA GLY A 202 -6.90 19.36 10.35
C GLY A 202 -7.14 20.27 11.54
N ALA A 203 -7.32 21.58 11.34
CA ALA A 203 -7.58 22.56 12.41
C ALA A 203 -9.06 22.64 12.80
N ASP A 204 -9.36 23.30 13.92
CA ASP A 204 -10.70 23.54 14.45
C ASP A 204 -11.52 22.24 14.57
N LYS A 205 -12.74 22.24 14.06
CA LYS A 205 -13.62 21.05 14.07
C LYS A 205 -13.06 19.87 13.28
N TYR A 206 -12.18 20.10 12.31
CA TYR A 206 -11.56 19.05 11.51
C TYR A 206 -10.46 18.29 12.26
N SER A 207 -9.99 18.81 13.42
CA SER A 207 -9.09 18.10 14.34
C SER A 207 -9.70 16.80 14.86
N TRP A 208 -11.03 16.67 14.78
CA TRP A 208 -11.69 15.42 15.08
C TRP A 208 -11.19 14.27 14.18
N ILE A 209 -11.01 14.51 12.87
CA ILE A 209 -10.48 13.50 11.96
C ILE A 209 -9.05 13.13 12.35
N VAL A 210 -8.19 14.12 12.59
CA VAL A 210 -6.80 13.89 13.03
C VAL A 210 -6.74 13.03 14.30
N SER A 211 -7.63 13.28 15.23
CA SER A 211 -7.65 12.60 16.54
C SER A 211 -8.25 11.19 16.47
N ASN A 212 -9.16 10.93 15.52
CA ASN A 212 -9.98 9.71 15.52
C ASN A 212 -9.76 8.80 14.29
N CYS A 213 -9.05 9.24 13.25
CA CYS A 213 -8.88 8.46 12.01
C CYS A 213 -8.33 7.05 12.26
N THR A 214 -7.48 6.87 13.28
CA THR A 214 -6.88 5.57 13.64
C THR A 214 -7.89 4.52 14.10
N GLN A 215 -9.05 4.94 14.62
CA GLN A 215 -10.13 4.03 14.98
C GLN A 215 -10.80 3.39 13.74
N TYR A 216 -10.58 4.01 12.58
CA TYR A 216 -11.09 3.58 11.28
C TYR A 216 -9.98 3.04 10.37
N GLY A 217 -8.77 2.83 10.91
CA GLY A 217 -7.64 2.26 10.18
C GLY A 217 -6.83 3.26 9.36
N PHE A 218 -7.04 4.57 9.51
CA PHE A 218 -6.29 5.60 8.81
C PHE A 218 -5.24 6.25 9.70
N VAL A 219 -4.13 6.66 9.08
CA VAL A 219 -3.10 7.49 9.70
C VAL A 219 -2.81 8.70 8.82
N GLN A 220 -2.48 9.84 9.42
CA GLN A 220 -1.83 10.93 8.69
C GLN A 220 -0.47 10.40 8.25
N ARG A 221 -0.23 10.34 6.94
CA ARG A 221 0.95 9.63 6.41
C ARG A 221 2.27 10.35 6.68
N TYR A 222 2.26 11.68 6.65
CA TYR A 222 3.44 12.52 6.83
C TYR A 222 3.23 13.54 7.95
N PRO A 223 3.33 13.13 9.22
CA PRO A 223 3.29 14.06 10.36
C PRO A 223 4.57 14.92 10.42
N GLY A 224 4.47 16.15 10.89
CA GLY A 224 5.57 17.10 10.89
C GLY A 224 6.78 16.70 11.75
N ASP A 225 6.53 15.98 12.85
CA ASP A 225 7.57 15.43 13.73
C ASP A 225 8.27 14.18 13.17
N LYS A 226 7.78 13.63 12.04
CA LYS A 226 8.30 12.41 11.39
C LYS A 226 9.09 12.66 10.12
N LYS A 227 9.41 13.91 9.78
CA LYS A 227 10.15 14.27 8.57
C LYS A 227 11.46 13.47 8.38
N ASN A 228 12.18 13.20 9.47
CA ASN A 228 13.44 12.47 9.40
C ASN A 228 13.26 11.00 8.98
N ALA A 229 12.15 10.38 9.35
CA ALA A 229 11.84 9.01 9.00
C ALA A 229 11.19 8.90 7.62
N THR A 230 10.26 9.83 7.31
CA THR A 230 9.50 9.79 6.06
C THR A 230 10.20 10.47 4.88
N GLY A 231 11.20 11.32 5.14
CA GLY A 231 11.88 12.14 4.14
C GLY A 231 11.04 13.28 3.56
N LEU A 232 9.79 13.47 4.02
CA LEU A 232 8.86 14.45 3.49
C LEU A 232 8.43 15.46 4.56
N GLU A 233 8.09 16.67 4.09
CA GLU A 233 7.50 17.71 4.93
C GLU A 233 6.10 17.30 5.42
N GLU A 234 5.63 17.99 6.46
CA GLU A 234 4.28 17.78 6.98
C GLU A 234 3.22 17.88 5.89
N ASN A 235 2.33 16.90 5.92
CA ASN A 235 1.21 16.83 5.02
C ASN A 235 -0.07 16.49 5.81
N THR A 236 -0.87 17.52 6.09
CA THR A 236 -2.06 17.41 6.94
C THR A 236 -3.26 16.79 6.24
N TRP A 237 -3.22 16.64 4.93
CA TRP A 237 -4.35 16.26 4.07
C TRP A 237 -4.24 14.86 3.48
N HIS A 238 -3.08 14.19 3.56
CA HIS A 238 -2.84 12.88 2.99
C HIS A 238 -2.93 11.79 4.06
N TYR A 239 -3.86 10.88 3.88
CA TYR A 239 -4.15 9.79 4.81
C TYR A 239 -3.94 8.45 4.13
N LEU A 240 -3.26 7.55 4.84
CA LEU A 240 -3.02 6.17 4.44
C LEU A 240 -3.89 5.23 5.27
N TYR A 241 -4.53 4.27 4.62
CA TYR A 241 -5.23 3.17 5.28
C TYR A 241 -4.25 2.03 5.54
N VAL A 242 -4.12 1.65 6.79
CA VAL A 242 -3.23 0.58 7.28
C VAL A 242 -3.97 -0.48 8.08
N CYS A 243 -5.29 -0.49 8.04
CA CYS A 243 -6.19 -1.25 8.91
C CYS A 243 -6.20 -0.79 10.37
N THR A 244 -7.29 -1.08 11.05
CA THR A 244 -7.57 -0.57 12.42
C THR A 244 -6.50 -0.95 13.44
N PRO A 245 -6.06 -2.23 13.59
CA PRO A 245 -5.10 -2.58 14.63
C PRO A 245 -3.74 -1.91 14.40
N HIS A 246 -3.28 -1.80 13.17
CA HIS A 246 -2.00 -1.16 12.85
C HIS A 246 -2.03 0.35 13.08
N ALA A 247 -3.10 1.03 12.64
CA ALA A 247 -3.28 2.45 12.91
C ALA A 247 -3.29 2.76 14.42
N ALA A 248 -3.92 1.89 15.22
CA ALA A 248 -3.96 2.04 16.66
C ALA A 248 -2.58 1.79 17.32
N LEU A 249 -1.83 0.76 16.86
CA LEU A 249 -0.46 0.47 17.32
C LEU A 249 0.49 1.62 16.94
N MET A 250 0.39 2.15 15.72
CA MET A 250 1.19 3.32 15.29
C MET A 250 0.90 4.53 16.17
N LYS A 251 -0.37 4.83 16.45
CA LYS A 251 -0.76 5.92 17.33
C LYS A 251 -0.27 5.71 18.77
N GLN A 252 -0.44 4.51 19.33
CA GLN A 252 -0.04 4.18 20.70
C GLN A 252 1.46 4.36 20.92
N ASN A 253 2.28 4.01 19.92
CA ASN A 253 3.73 4.05 19.98
C ASN A 253 4.33 5.29 19.32
N ASN A 254 3.50 6.22 18.84
CA ASN A 254 3.90 7.41 18.08
C ASN A 254 4.83 7.11 16.91
N LEU A 255 4.42 6.19 16.02
CA LEU A 255 5.20 5.72 14.88
C LEU A 255 4.56 6.18 13.56
N CYS A 256 5.39 6.60 12.58
CA CYS A 256 4.99 6.65 11.17
C CYS A 256 5.12 5.24 10.55
N LEU A 257 4.75 5.08 9.26
CA LEU A 257 4.77 3.77 8.62
C LEU A 257 6.18 3.16 8.60
N GLU A 258 7.21 3.94 8.26
CA GLU A 258 8.60 3.51 8.21
C GLU A 258 9.07 2.96 9.57
N GLU A 259 8.82 3.71 10.64
CA GLU A 259 9.16 3.32 12.00
C GLU A 259 8.35 2.11 12.48
N TYR A 260 7.08 2.01 12.08
CA TYR A 260 6.22 0.88 12.40
C TYR A 260 6.69 -0.41 11.75
N LEU A 261 7.08 -0.37 10.48
CA LEU A 261 7.57 -1.55 9.76
C LEU A 261 8.90 -2.05 10.34
N GLU A 262 9.72 -1.17 10.86
CA GLU A 262 10.93 -1.58 11.59
C GLU A 262 10.58 -2.16 12.96
N TRP A 263 9.72 -1.47 13.73
CA TRP A 263 9.30 -1.88 15.06
C TRP A 263 8.62 -3.25 15.08
N ILE A 264 7.77 -3.57 14.10
CA ILE A 264 7.01 -4.83 14.09
C ILE A 264 7.90 -6.06 13.84
N ARG A 265 9.12 -5.89 13.34
CA ARG A 265 10.08 -6.98 13.10
C ARG A 265 10.54 -7.68 14.38
N ASP A 266 10.44 -7.00 15.52
CA ASP A 266 10.75 -7.57 16.83
C ASP A 266 9.68 -8.55 17.33
N TYR A 267 8.51 -8.62 16.67
CA TYR A 267 7.39 -9.46 17.04
C TYR A 267 7.29 -10.65 16.07
N THR A 268 7.40 -11.87 16.60
CA THR A 268 7.48 -13.09 15.79
C THR A 268 6.40 -14.11 16.17
N PRO A 269 6.06 -15.07 15.29
CA PRO A 269 5.08 -16.11 15.64
C PRO A 269 5.53 -17.01 16.79
N SER A 270 6.84 -17.15 17.03
CA SER A 270 7.42 -17.95 18.10
C SER A 270 7.77 -17.17 19.38
N GLY A 271 7.78 -15.85 19.29
CA GLY A 271 8.09 -14.94 20.38
C GLY A 271 6.87 -14.16 20.88
N ASN A 272 7.14 -12.96 21.39
CA ASN A 272 6.06 -12.03 21.72
C ASN A 272 5.40 -11.53 20.44
N GLN A 273 4.08 -11.35 20.50
CA GLN A 273 3.29 -10.73 19.45
C GLN A 273 2.85 -9.35 19.91
N ALA A 274 2.83 -8.37 19.01
CA ALA A 274 2.28 -7.07 19.32
C ALA A 274 0.77 -7.22 19.50
N ALA A 275 0.23 -6.75 20.62
CA ALA A 275 -1.16 -6.93 20.96
C ALA A 275 -1.86 -5.62 21.23
N ILE A 276 -3.12 -5.51 20.78
CA ILE A 276 -3.95 -4.34 21.01
C ILE A 276 -5.44 -4.71 20.98
N THR A 277 -6.23 -4.01 21.81
CA THR A 277 -7.70 -4.08 21.72
C THR A 277 -8.23 -2.79 21.12
N VAL A 278 -8.96 -2.90 20.02
CA VAL A 278 -9.58 -1.75 19.35
C VAL A 278 -11.06 -2.05 19.10
N ASN A 279 -11.93 -1.13 19.49
CA ASN A 279 -13.39 -1.27 19.33
C ASN A 279 -13.95 -2.60 19.90
N GLY A 280 -13.36 -3.08 20.99
CA GLY A 280 -13.75 -4.34 21.65
C GLY A 280 -13.20 -5.61 21.02
N THR A 281 -12.44 -5.51 19.92
CA THR A 281 -11.77 -6.64 19.27
C THR A 281 -10.31 -6.69 19.67
N TYR A 282 -9.83 -7.86 20.07
CA TYR A 282 -8.44 -8.12 20.43
C TYR A 282 -7.67 -8.61 19.21
N TYR A 283 -6.51 -8.01 18.95
CA TYR A 283 -5.63 -8.34 17.85
C TYR A 283 -4.24 -8.69 18.34
N GLU A 284 -3.62 -9.64 17.64
CA GLU A 284 -2.20 -9.96 17.75
C GLU A 284 -1.58 -9.79 16.37
N VAL A 285 -0.39 -9.20 16.34
CA VAL A 285 0.34 -8.89 15.11
C VAL A 285 1.77 -9.37 15.22
N TYR A 286 2.30 -10.00 14.17
CA TYR A 286 3.68 -10.44 14.09
C TYR A 286 4.22 -10.39 12.67
N TYR A 287 5.53 -10.37 12.58
CA TYR A 287 6.29 -10.32 11.34
C TYR A 287 6.89 -11.69 10.98
N VAL A 288 6.91 -11.98 9.69
CA VAL A 288 7.55 -13.17 9.11
C VAL A 288 8.46 -12.74 7.97
N PRO A 289 9.80 -12.89 8.09
CA PRO A 289 10.70 -12.54 7.00
C PRO A 289 10.44 -13.41 5.78
N ALA A 290 10.40 -12.81 4.59
CA ALA A 290 10.18 -13.52 3.34
C ALA A 290 11.46 -14.15 2.84
N VAL A 291 11.35 -15.33 2.22
CA VAL A 291 12.44 -15.99 1.52
C VAL A 291 12.59 -15.35 0.14
N GLN A 292 13.66 -14.59 -0.05
CA GLN A 292 13.87 -13.82 -1.28
C GLN A 292 13.84 -14.73 -2.53
N GLY A 293 13.00 -14.36 -3.49
CA GLY A 293 12.87 -15.08 -4.76
C GLY A 293 12.14 -16.43 -4.68
N ASN A 294 11.67 -16.83 -3.50
CA ASN A 294 11.01 -18.12 -3.27
C ASN A 294 9.67 -17.95 -2.56
N THR A 295 9.03 -19.06 -2.27
CA THR A 295 7.84 -19.15 -1.44
C THR A 295 8.22 -19.20 0.03
N THR A 296 7.49 -18.48 0.87
CA THR A 296 7.63 -18.44 2.32
C THR A 296 6.46 -19.18 2.96
N GLU A 297 6.74 -20.14 3.85
CA GLU A 297 5.73 -20.75 4.68
C GLU A 297 5.42 -19.85 5.87
N VAL A 298 4.35 -19.09 5.77
CA VAL A 298 3.92 -18.09 6.78
C VAL A 298 3.07 -18.79 7.83
N PRO A 299 3.51 -18.82 9.12
CA PRO A 299 2.68 -19.35 10.20
C PRO A 299 1.42 -18.51 10.40
N VAL A 300 0.27 -19.17 10.46
CA VAL A 300 -1.05 -18.55 10.68
C VAL A 300 -1.85 -19.36 11.69
N PRO A 301 -2.74 -18.74 12.48
CA PRO A 301 -3.53 -19.47 13.47
C PRO A 301 -4.48 -20.46 12.78
N LYS A 302 -4.69 -21.62 13.42
CA LYS A 302 -5.61 -22.66 12.93
C LYS A 302 -7.09 -22.28 13.10
N ASN A 303 -7.43 -21.54 14.15
CA ASN A 303 -8.81 -21.36 14.58
C ASN A 303 -9.28 -19.90 14.64
N ASP A 304 -8.35 -18.92 14.56
CA ASP A 304 -8.70 -17.50 14.57
C ASP A 304 -8.68 -16.92 13.15
N ALA A 305 -9.48 -15.87 12.93
CA ALA A 305 -9.43 -15.11 11.69
C ALA A 305 -8.11 -14.33 11.57
N TYR A 306 -7.55 -14.29 10.39
CA TYR A 306 -6.30 -13.57 10.15
C TYR A 306 -6.27 -12.91 8.77
N THR A 307 -5.39 -11.91 8.63
CA THR A 307 -5.00 -11.31 7.34
C THR A 307 -3.48 -11.28 7.23
N ILE A 308 -2.98 -11.21 6.00
CA ILE A 308 -1.55 -11.11 5.71
C ILE A 308 -1.35 -9.93 4.78
N SER A 309 -0.42 -9.03 5.13
CA SER A 309 0.07 -7.94 4.27
C SER A 309 1.56 -8.12 4.04
N GLY A 310 2.03 -7.86 2.84
CA GLY A 310 3.45 -7.60 2.62
C GLY A 310 3.85 -6.24 3.19
N ASP A 311 5.17 -6.00 3.32
CA ASP A 311 5.75 -4.72 3.72
C ASP A 311 6.43 -3.96 2.56
N ASN A 312 6.53 -4.57 1.39
CA ASN A 312 7.29 -4.11 0.20
C ASN A 312 8.80 -3.92 0.49
N ILE A 313 9.33 -4.50 1.54
CA ILE A 313 10.74 -4.45 1.94
C ILE A 313 11.35 -5.86 1.93
N GLY A 314 10.72 -6.82 2.60
CA GLY A 314 11.26 -8.17 2.68
C GLY A 314 10.50 -9.11 3.60
N GLY A 315 9.22 -8.86 3.90
CA GLY A 315 8.45 -9.76 4.74
C GLY A 315 6.95 -9.61 4.68
N PHE A 316 6.32 -10.39 5.54
CA PHE A 316 4.88 -10.46 5.72
C PHE A 316 4.51 -10.07 7.15
N ILE A 317 3.43 -9.32 7.30
CA ILE A 317 2.84 -8.98 8.59
C ILE A 317 1.51 -9.72 8.69
N VAL A 318 1.42 -10.57 9.69
CA VAL A 318 0.20 -11.34 9.98
C VAL A 318 -0.56 -10.65 11.10
N THR A 319 -1.83 -10.40 10.86
CA THR A 319 -2.76 -9.82 11.83
C THR A 319 -3.81 -10.85 12.18
N VAL A 320 -3.85 -11.23 13.45
CA VAL A 320 -4.80 -12.20 13.98
C VAL A 320 -5.88 -11.45 14.74
N GLN A 321 -7.15 -11.73 14.43
CA GLN A 321 -8.26 -11.34 15.26
C GLN A 321 -8.50 -12.48 16.27
N ALA A 322 -7.80 -12.40 17.40
CA ALA A 322 -7.85 -13.47 18.37
C ALA A 322 -9.16 -13.46 19.15
N THR A 323 -9.75 -14.62 19.26
CA THR A 323 -10.86 -14.84 20.18
C THR A 323 -10.30 -14.78 21.60
N ILE A 324 -10.72 -13.81 22.40
CA ILE A 324 -10.40 -13.80 23.82
C ILE A 324 -11.06 -15.04 24.39
N GLY A 325 -10.27 -16.10 24.54
CA GLY A 325 -10.76 -17.35 25.14
C GLY A 325 -11.34 -17.01 26.49
N GLY A 326 -12.64 -17.20 26.65
CA GLY A 326 -13.26 -17.14 27.96
C GLY A 326 -12.47 -18.10 28.84
N SER A 327 -11.76 -17.54 29.83
CA SER A 327 -11.19 -18.33 30.91
C SER A 327 -12.37 -19.15 31.48
N GLY A 328 -12.38 -20.43 31.14
CA GLY A 328 -13.36 -21.35 31.69
C GLY A 328 -13.30 -21.22 33.21
N THR A 329 -14.38 -20.77 33.77
CA THR A 329 -14.69 -20.84 35.22
C THR A 329 -14.96 -22.26 35.62
#